data_7706faef6659bc4d01899711ee5977b7
#
_entry.id   7706faef6659bc4d01899711ee5977b7
#
_cell.length_a   1.000
_cell.length_b   1.000
_cell.length_c   1.000
_cell.angle_alpha   90.00
_cell.angle_beta   90.00
_cell.angle_gamma   90.00
#
_symmetry.space_group_name_H-M   'P 1'
#
loop_
_entity.id
_entity.type
_entity.pdbx_description
1 polymer ?
#
loop_
_entity_poly.entity_id
_entity_poly.type
_entity_poly.pdbx_seq_one_letter_code
_entity_poly.pdbx_strand_id
1 'polypeptide(L)'
;MSQENFSANTIYLDQAATSRPKAAGVGEAMRTYIEEVCANVNRSTYAPSTNAALHVLETREYLCSLFGLNDPTHAIFTPGQTASLNMVLKGYLHPGDHVLVSALEHNGVMRPLTQLLDHGVSFDRIPMCGDDSLDLAAAERMIRPNTRLMLLTHASNISGTMLPIEQAGELCRARGVAFVVAAAQTAGHVAIHMDQMRIDALCVPGHKGLRGPSGIGALLLTPAFAQALEPLIAGGTGSDSHTEVQPRYMPDRFESGTMNLPGVYGLHAALAELNREGVAARHARERGLL
;
A
#
# COMPACT_ATOMS: atom_id res chain seq x y z
N MET A 1 -33.39 -11.37 -11.23
CA MET A 1 -32.76 -11.40 -9.91
C MET A 1 -32.99 -10.04 -9.31
N SER A 2 -33.82 -9.92 -8.25
CA SER A 2 -34.02 -8.68 -7.53
C SER A 2 -32.67 -8.23 -6.92
N GLN A 3 -32.20 -7.03 -7.27
CA GLN A 3 -31.04 -6.42 -6.59
C GLN A 3 -31.51 -6.05 -5.18
N GLU A 4 -31.24 -6.91 -4.21
CA GLU A 4 -31.36 -6.54 -2.81
C GLU A 4 -30.23 -5.57 -2.47
N ASN A 5 -30.48 -4.29 -2.65
CA ASN A 5 -29.61 -3.24 -2.14
C ASN A 5 -29.67 -3.23 -0.61
N PHE A 6 -28.56 -2.93 0.05
CA PHE A 6 -28.52 -2.74 1.49
C PHE A 6 -29.59 -1.73 1.91
N SER A 7 -30.51 -2.11 2.78
CA SER A 7 -31.49 -1.19 3.37
C SER A 7 -30.78 -0.19 4.33
N ALA A 8 -31.43 0.93 4.62
CA ALA A 8 -30.93 1.92 5.58
C ALA A 8 -30.73 1.32 7.00
N ASN A 9 -31.43 0.22 7.32
CA ASN A 9 -31.36 -0.46 8.61
C ASN A 9 -30.38 -1.66 8.63
N THR A 10 -29.62 -1.89 7.56
CA THR A 10 -28.67 -3.02 7.52
C THR A 10 -27.45 -2.71 8.37
N ILE A 11 -27.19 -3.55 9.38
CA ILE A 11 -25.95 -3.53 10.14
C ILE A 11 -24.87 -4.24 9.33
N TYR A 12 -23.82 -3.50 8.96
CA TYR A 12 -22.70 -4.04 8.16
C TYR A 12 -21.50 -4.31 9.06
N LEU A 13 -21.12 -5.58 9.22
CA LEU A 13 -20.04 -6.02 10.09
C LEU A 13 -18.81 -6.54 9.34
N ASP A 14 -18.79 -6.51 8.00
CA ASP A 14 -17.69 -7.01 7.16
C ASP A 14 -16.72 -5.90 6.74
N GLN A 15 -16.31 -5.03 7.66
CA GLN A 15 -15.40 -3.92 7.42
C GLN A 15 -14.00 -4.38 6.99
N ALA A 16 -13.56 -5.56 7.44
CA ALA A 16 -12.27 -6.14 7.09
C ALA A 16 -12.16 -6.50 5.60
N ALA A 17 -13.28 -6.81 4.94
CA ALA A 17 -13.33 -7.04 3.51
C ALA A 17 -13.26 -5.73 2.72
N THR A 18 -14.14 -4.77 3.03
CA THR A 18 -14.15 -3.42 2.47
C THR A 18 -14.94 -2.49 3.39
N SER A 19 -14.54 -1.23 3.49
CA SER A 19 -15.23 -0.27 4.35
C SER A 19 -16.62 0.10 3.82
N ARG A 20 -17.58 0.26 4.74
CA ARG A 20 -18.90 0.80 4.49
C ARG A 20 -19.41 1.59 5.73
N PRO A 21 -19.92 2.82 5.53
CA PRO A 21 -19.91 3.59 4.28
C PRO A 21 -18.49 4.00 3.86
N LYS A 22 -18.35 4.39 2.60
CA LYS A 22 -17.15 5.11 2.15
C LYS A 22 -17.08 6.48 2.81
N ALA A 23 -15.91 7.13 2.76
CA ALA A 23 -15.77 8.50 3.26
C ALA A 23 -16.71 9.45 2.50
N ALA A 24 -17.11 10.52 3.16
CA ALA A 24 -17.99 11.51 2.54
C ALA A 24 -17.33 12.13 1.30
N GLY A 25 -18.13 12.35 0.25
CA GLY A 25 -17.65 12.95 -1.00
C GLY A 25 -16.92 11.99 -1.96
N VAL A 26 -16.61 10.74 -1.59
CA VAL A 26 -15.92 9.78 -2.49
C VAL A 26 -16.68 9.58 -3.81
N GLY A 27 -17.97 9.27 -3.74
CA GLY A 27 -18.80 9.07 -4.93
C GLY A 27 -18.91 10.34 -5.77
N GLU A 28 -19.07 11.49 -5.13
CA GLU A 28 -19.17 12.79 -5.78
C GLU A 28 -17.87 13.15 -6.50
N ALA A 29 -16.72 13.01 -5.85
CA ALA A 29 -15.41 13.28 -6.46
C ALA A 29 -15.16 12.43 -7.70
N MET A 30 -15.54 11.14 -7.66
CA MET A 30 -15.44 10.23 -8.81
C MET A 30 -16.36 10.66 -9.94
N ARG A 31 -17.61 11.03 -9.63
CA ARG A 31 -18.58 11.54 -10.60
C ARG A 31 -18.08 12.83 -11.26
N THR A 32 -17.61 13.79 -10.46
CA THR A 32 -17.05 15.06 -10.95
C THR A 32 -15.89 14.82 -11.92
N TYR A 33 -14.97 13.91 -11.59
CA TYR A 33 -13.91 13.60 -12.54
C TYR A 33 -14.46 13.05 -13.87
N ILE A 34 -15.41 12.12 -13.83
CA ILE A 34 -15.93 11.45 -15.04
C ILE A 34 -16.75 12.42 -15.91
N GLU A 35 -17.57 13.26 -15.29
CA GLU A 35 -18.53 14.10 -16.00
C GLU A 35 -17.98 15.51 -16.36
N GLU A 36 -17.07 16.06 -15.55
CA GLU A 36 -16.68 17.45 -15.66
C GLU A 36 -15.19 17.65 -15.98
N VAL A 37 -14.28 16.82 -15.40
CA VAL A 37 -12.85 16.99 -15.60
C VAL A 37 -12.35 16.21 -16.82
N CYS A 38 -12.52 14.92 -16.84
CA CYS A 38 -12.23 13.97 -17.92
C CYS A 38 -10.89 14.23 -18.66
N ALA A 39 -9.86 14.72 -17.94
CA ALA A 39 -8.57 15.13 -18.47
C ALA A 39 -7.48 14.17 -18.01
N ASN A 40 -6.66 13.66 -18.95
CA ASN A 40 -5.50 12.86 -18.62
C ASN A 40 -4.36 13.74 -18.08
N VAL A 41 -3.49 13.17 -17.25
CA VAL A 41 -2.27 13.81 -16.73
C VAL A 41 -1.05 13.42 -17.58
N ASN A 42 0.05 14.17 -17.46
CA ASN A 42 1.36 13.90 -18.06
C ASN A 42 1.43 13.99 -19.62
N ARG A 43 0.36 14.37 -20.32
CA ARG A 43 0.36 14.41 -21.81
C ARG A 43 -0.01 15.75 -22.40
N SER A 44 -0.42 16.73 -21.61
CA SER A 44 -0.97 17.99 -22.10
C SER A 44 -0.77 19.11 -21.09
N THR A 45 -0.75 20.36 -21.59
CA THR A 45 -0.54 21.57 -20.79
C THR A 45 -1.78 22.46 -20.72
N TYR A 46 -2.97 21.98 -21.14
CA TYR A 46 -4.20 22.74 -21.00
C TYR A 46 -4.74 22.69 -19.55
N ALA A 47 -5.48 23.71 -19.13
CA ALA A 47 -5.85 23.92 -17.74
C ALA A 47 -6.49 22.71 -17.02
N PRO A 48 -7.47 21.97 -17.60
CA PRO A 48 -8.00 20.77 -16.96
C PRO A 48 -6.95 19.68 -16.68
N SER A 49 -5.99 19.47 -17.59
CA SER A 49 -4.90 18.49 -17.39
C SER A 49 -3.96 18.93 -16.27
N THR A 50 -3.62 20.22 -16.20
CA THR A 50 -2.79 20.77 -15.13
C THR A 50 -3.50 20.68 -13.77
N ASN A 51 -4.79 20.98 -13.71
CA ASN A 51 -5.58 20.88 -12.49
C ASN A 51 -5.68 19.39 -12.02
N ALA A 52 -5.87 18.47 -12.95
CA ALA A 52 -5.86 17.03 -12.61
C ALA A 52 -4.50 16.59 -12.08
N ALA A 53 -3.39 17.08 -12.65
CA ALA A 53 -2.04 16.77 -12.17
C ALA A 53 -1.79 17.33 -10.75
N LEU A 54 -2.26 18.55 -10.46
CA LEU A 54 -2.20 19.11 -9.10
C LEU A 54 -3.01 18.28 -8.11
N HIS A 55 -4.20 17.84 -8.48
CA HIS A 55 -5.04 16.97 -7.64
C HIS A 55 -4.38 15.60 -7.35
N VAL A 56 -3.69 15.03 -8.33
CA VAL A 56 -2.87 13.83 -8.18
C VAL A 56 -1.73 14.08 -7.19
N LEU A 57 -1.04 15.22 -7.32
CA LEU A 57 0.05 15.60 -6.40
C LEU A 57 -0.45 15.77 -4.96
N GLU A 58 -1.53 16.51 -4.74
CA GLU A 58 -2.14 16.68 -3.42
C GLU A 58 -2.53 15.35 -2.78
N THR A 59 -3.02 14.40 -3.59
CA THR A 59 -3.35 13.05 -3.10
C THR A 59 -2.11 12.31 -2.60
N ARG A 60 -0.96 12.44 -3.32
CA ARG A 60 0.31 11.88 -2.88
C ARG A 60 0.82 12.56 -1.60
N GLU A 61 0.67 13.88 -1.48
CA GLU A 61 1.04 14.64 -0.29
C GLU A 61 0.24 14.20 0.94
N TYR A 62 -1.06 13.94 0.79
CA TYR A 62 -1.85 13.34 1.87
C TYR A 62 -1.34 11.95 2.30
N LEU A 63 -0.99 11.09 1.34
CA LEU A 63 -0.40 9.78 1.66
C LEU A 63 0.95 9.94 2.36
N CYS A 64 1.80 10.86 1.90
CA CYS A 64 3.10 11.14 2.51
C CYS A 64 2.95 11.65 3.95
N SER A 65 2.07 12.60 4.16
CA SER A 65 1.76 13.13 5.50
C SER A 65 1.22 12.04 6.44
N LEU A 66 0.35 11.17 5.93
CA LEU A 66 -0.27 10.10 6.69
C LEU A 66 0.72 9.03 7.14
N PHE A 67 1.71 8.71 6.30
CA PHE A 67 2.62 7.58 6.51
C PHE A 67 4.08 7.98 6.78
N GLY A 68 4.38 9.28 6.94
CA GLY A 68 5.73 9.74 7.26
C GLY A 68 6.72 9.55 6.10
N LEU A 69 6.29 9.82 4.87
CA LEU A 69 7.15 9.85 3.69
C LEU A 69 7.40 11.30 3.26
N ASN A 70 8.63 11.66 2.91
CA ASN A 70 8.98 13.07 2.64
C ASN A 70 8.78 13.47 1.17
N ASP A 71 8.89 12.54 0.23
CA ASP A 71 8.84 12.81 -1.20
C ASP A 71 7.58 12.22 -1.84
N PRO A 72 6.61 13.07 -2.28
CA PRO A 72 5.38 12.62 -2.92
C PRO A 72 5.60 11.76 -4.17
N THR A 73 6.70 11.92 -4.88
CA THR A 73 7.00 11.11 -6.06
C THR A 73 7.19 9.63 -5.74
N HIS A 74 7.50 9.29 -4.50
CA HIS A 74 7.67 7.92 -4.02
C HIS A 74 6.37 7.27 -3.48
N ALA A 75 5.25 7.97 -3.55
CA ALA A 75 3.91 7.42 -3.30
C ALA A 75 3.27 6.99 -4.63
N ILE A 76 3.38 5.73 -4.98
CA ILE A 76 2.96 5.15 -6.27
C ILE A 76 1.52 4.67 -6.18
N PHE A 77 0.66 5.10 -7.10
CA PHE A 77 -0.69 4.56 -7.21
C PHE A 77 -0.70 3.18 -7.84
N THR A 78 -1.46 2.28 -7.26
CA THR A 78 -1.62 0.91 -7.72
C THR A 78 -3.11 0.54 -7.76
N PRO A 79 -3.52 -0.50 -8.49
CA PRO A 79 -4.89 -0.99 -8.44
C PRO A 79 -5.35 -1.47 -7.04
N GLY A 80 -4.41 -1.62 -6.10
CA GLY A 80 -4.65 -2.04 -4.73
C GLY A 80 -3.44 -2.78 -4.15
N GLN A 81 -3.51 -3.14 -2.87
CA GLN A 81 -2.39 -3.74 -2.15
C GLN A 81 -1.81 -5.01 -2.81
N THR A 82 -2.64 -5.84 -3.43
CA THR A 82 -2.17 -7.05 -4.12
C THR A 82 -1.22 -6.72 -5.27
N ALA A 83 -1.50 -5.66 -6.03
CA ALA A 83 -0.60 -5.19 -7.08
C ALA A 83 0.71 -4.65 -6.48
N SER A 84 0.62 -3.84 -5.42
CA SER A 84 1.79 -3.33 -4.69
C SER A 84 2.70 -4.47 -4.21
N LEU A 85 2.13 -5.52 -3.60
CA LEU A 85 2.87 -6.68 -3.12
C LEU A 85 3.55 -7.46 -4.25
N ASN A 86 2.87 -7.64 -5.41
CA ASN A 86 3.47 -8.26 -6.57
C ASN A 86 4.62 -7.42 -7.14
N MET A 87 4.47 -6.08 -7.20
CA MET A 87 5.53 -5.18 -7.63
C MET A 87 6.77 -5.32 -6.74
N VAL A 88 6.57 -5.29 -5.42
CA VAL A 88 7.66 -5.44 -4.45
C VAL A 88 8.33 -6.81 -4.58
N LEU A 89 7.58 -7.89 -4.47
CA LEU A 89 8.14 -9.22 -4.40
C LEU A 89 8.82 -9.63 -5.71
N LYS A 90 8.17 -9.38 -6.85
CA LYS A 90 8.68 -9.78 -8.16
C LYS A 90 9.71 -8.82 -8.74
N GLY A 91 9.71 -7.55 -8.30
CA GLY A 91 10.69 -6.57 -8.76
C GLY A 91 11.94 -6.48 -7.88
N TYR A 92 11.90 -6.99 -6.65
CA TYR A 92 13.01 -6.88 -5.71
C TYR A 92 13.80 -8.16 -5.51
N LEU A 93 13.14 -9.33 -5.64
CA LEU A 93 13.74 -10.63 -5.33
C LEU A 93 14.33 -11.30 -6.57
N HIS A 94 15.50 -11.88 -6.39
CA HIS A 94 16.26 -12.59 -7.41
C HIS A 94 16.49 -14.07 -7.03
N PRO A 95 16.85 -14.96 -7.97
CA PRO A 95 17.24 -16.33 -7.68
C PRO A 95 18.33 -16.40 -6.60
N GLY A 96 18.13 -17.22 -5.59
CA GLY A 96 19.01 -17.36 -4.44
C GLY A 96 18.63 -16.50 -3.23
N ASP A 97 17.74 -15.54 -3.37
CA ASP A 97 17.27 -14.71 -2.25
C ASP A 97 16.38 -15.50 -1.28
N HIS A 98 16.46 -15.11 -0.02
CA HIS A 98 15.64 -15.64 1.06
C HIS A 98 14.74 -14.53 1.63
N VAL A 99 13.49 -14.88 2.00
CA VAL A 99 12.50 -13.98 2.57
C VAL A 99 12.00 -14.52 3.91
N LEU A 100 11.89 -13.64 4.90
CA LEU A 100 11.18 -13.93 6.14
C LEU A 100 9.78 -13.34 6.10
N VAL A 101 8.77 -14.13 6.46
CA VAL A 101 7.37 -13.70 6.57
C VAL A 101 6.77 -14.17 7.88
N SER A 102 5.67 -13.56 8.34
CA SER A 102 4.97 -14.06 9.52
C SER A 102 4.17 -15.34 9.22
N ALA A 103 3.78 -16.06 10.27
CA ALA A 103 2.82 -17.16 10.15
C ALA A 103 1.40 -16.66 9.84
N LEU A 104 1.12 -15.35 9.97
CA LEU A 104 -0.21 -14.75 9.83
C LEU A 104 -0.43 -14.08 8.45
N GLU A 105 0.46 -14.33 7.47
CA GLU A 105 0.40 -13.64 6.19
C GLU A 105 -0.84 -13.96 5.37
N HIS A 106 -1.37 -12.92 4.75
CA HIS A 106 -2.47 -13.04 3.79
C HIS A 106 -2.00 -13.68 2.47
N ASN A 107 -2.92 -14.34 1.75
CA ASN A 107 -2.66 -14.90 0.42
C ASN A 107 -2.14 -13.89 -0.61
N GLY A 108 -2.38 -12.59 -0.41
CA GLY A 108 -1.77 -11.52 -1.22
C GLY A 108 -0.25 -11.49 -1.14
N VAL A 109 0.33 -11.98 -0.03
CA VAL A 109 1.77 -12.16 0.17
C VAL A 109 2.19 -13.57 -0.23
N MET A 110 1.49 -14.59 0.28
CA MET A 110 1.94 -15.98 0.15
C MET A 110 1.90 -16.50 -1.28
N ARG A 111 0.88 -16.15 -2.06
CA ARG A 111 0.75 -16.64 -3.44
C ARG A 111 1.86 -16.12 -4.37
N PRO A 112 2.20 -14.82 -4.40
CA PRO A 112 3.38 -14.35 -5.14
C PRO A 112 4.69 -15.00 -4.68
N LEU A 113 4.89 -15.18 -3.37
CA LEU A 113 6.09 -15.87 -2.85
C LEU A 113 6.14 -17.33 -3.30
N THR A 114 5.01 -18.06 -3.27
CA THR A 114 4.94 -19.44 -3.76
C THR A 114 5.30 -19.53 -5.25
N GLN A 115 4.86 -18.57 -6.07
CA GLN A 115 5.28 -18.50 -7.48
C GLN A 115 6.79 -18.27 -7.64
N LEU A 116 7.42 -17.53 -6.73
CA LEU A 116 8.85 -17.24 -6.80
C LEU A 116 9.73 -18.42 -6.35
N LEU A 117 9.19 -19.47 -5.70
CA LEU A 117 9.91 -20.71 -5.43
C LEU A 117 10.44 -21.35 -6.73
N ASP A 118 9.64 -21.35 -7.79
CA ASP A 118 10.02 -21.86 -9.10
C ASP A 118 11.11 -21.01 -9.78
N HIS A 119 11.34 -19.82 -9.27
CA HIS A 119 12.38 -18.89 -9.71
C HIS A 119 13.60 -18.83 -8.77
N GLY A 120 13.71 -19.80 -7.86
CA GLY A 120 14.87 -19.94 -6.98
C GLY A 120 14.90 -19.03 -5.76
N VAL A 121 13.79 -18.35 -5.44
CA VAL A 121 13.61 -17.63 -4.17
C VAL A 121 13.14 -18.62 -3.10
N SER A 122 13.57 -18.45 -1.86
CA SER A 122 13.12 -19.23 -0.72
C SER A 122 12.49 -18.36 0.36
N PHE A 123 11.61 -18.92 1.18
CA PHE A 123 11.07 -18.21 2.34
C PHE A 123 10.87 -19.11 3.54
N ASP A 124 10.97 -18.53 4.73
CA ASP A 124 10.62 -19.14 6.00
C ASP A 124 9.56 -18.32 6.73
N ARG A 125 8.75 -19.00 7.54
CA ARG A 125 7.75 -18.36 8.40
C ARG A 125 8.29 -18.20 9.80
N ILE A 126 8.29 -16.94 10.27
CA ILE A 126 8.59 -16.60 11.66
C ILE A 126 7.45 -17.16 12.53
N PRO A 127 7.76 -17.98 13.55
CA PRO A 127 6.74 -18.54 14.42
C PRO A 127 6.08 -17.48 15.29
N MET A 128 4.89 -17.82 15.83
CA MET A 128 4.22 -17.07 16.88
C MET A 128 4.60 -17.65 18.24
N CYS A 129 4.69 -16.80 19.25
CA CYS A 129 4.81 -17.21 20.65
C CYS A 129 3.47 -17.73 21.19
N GLY A 130 3.49 -18.35 22.38
CA GLY A 130 2.28 -18.88 23.00
C GLY A 130 1.26 -17.82 23.48
N ASP A 131 1.65 -16.54 23.44
CA ASP A 131 0.82 -15.37 23.74
C ASP A 131 0.32 -14.65 22.47
N ASP A 132 0.37 -15.32 21.33
CA ASP A 132 0.03 -14.80 20.01
C ASP A 132 0.88 -13.61 19.52
N SER A 133 2.02 -13.32 20.13
CA SER A 133 3.02 -12.38 19.63
C SER A 133 3.95 -13.03 18.60
N LEU A 134 4.57 -12.21 17.72
CA LEU A 134 5.59 -12.68 16.77
C LEU A 134 6.90 -12.95 17.51
N ASP A 135 7.51 -14.12 17.31
CA ASP A 135 8.81 -14.47 17.90
C ASP A 135 9.96 -13.75 17.15
N LEU A 136 10.24 -12.52 17.56
CA LEU A 136 11.35 -11.73 16.98
C LEU A 136 12.73 -12.32 17.27
N ALA A 137 12.88 -13.05 18.39
CA ALA A 137 14.14 -13.74 18.70
C ALA A 137 14.37 -14.91 17.74
N ALA A 138 13.30 -15.64 17.38
CA ALA A 138 13.37 -16.62 16.31
C ALA A 138 13.64 -15.97 14.95
N ALA A 139 12.96 -14.87 14.64
CA ALA A 139 13.20 -14.11 13.41
C ALA A 139 14.68 -13.74 13.26
N GLU A 140 15.31 -13.24 14.31
CA GLU A 140 16.72 -12.89 14.32
C GLU A 140 17.63 -14.08 14.01
N ARG A 141 17.36 -15.24 14.63
CA ARG A 141 18.10 -16.48 14.37
C ARG A 141 17.89 -17.05 12.96
N MET A 142 16.74 -16.76 12.34
CA MET A 142 16.38 -17.22 11.00
C MET A 142 16.98 -16.35 9.88
N ILE A 143 17.52 -15.17 10.20
CA ILE A 143 18.21 -14.34 9.21
C ILE A 143 19.48 -15.04 8.75
N ARG A 144 19.61 -15.22 7.43
CA ARG A 144 20.73 -15.86 6.73
C ARG A 144 21.52 -14.82 5.94
N PRO A 145 22.74 -15.10 5.48
CA PRO A 145 23.51 -14.20 4.62
C PRO A 145 22.77 -13.78 3.33
N ASN A 146 21.88 -14.63 2.81
CA ASN A 146 21.05 -14.38 1.65
C ASN A 146 19.63 -13.90 1.99
N THR A 147 19.33 -13.60 3.25
CA THR A 147 18.03 -13.01 3.63
C THR A 147 17.97 -11.58 3.09
N ARG A 148 17.16 -11.40 2.06
CA ARG A 148 17.04 -10.14 1.32
C ARG A 148 15.94 -9.24 1.85
N LEU A 149 14.85 -9.86 2.36
CA LEU A 149 13.61 -9.19 2.69
C LEU A 149 12.94 -9.82 3.91
N MET A 150 12.40 -9.01 4.80
CA MET A 150 11.36 -9.38 5.76
C MET A 150 10.06 -8.67 5.35
N LEU A 151 8.97 -9.43 5.18
CA LEU A 151 7.67 -8.89 4.85
C LEU A 151 6.66 -9.33 5.90
N LEU A 152 5.99 -8.37 6.52
CA LEU A 152 4.99 -8.63 7.56
C LEU A 152 3.66 -7.96 7.24
N THR A 153 2.55 -8.69 7.44
CA THR A 153 1.25 -8.02 7.61
C THR A 153 1.25 -7.27 8.92
N HIS A 154 0.71 -6.03 8.95
CA HIS A 154 0.67 -5.26 10.21
C HIS A 154 -0.40 -5.79 11.17
N ALA A 155 -1.51 -6.28 10.63
CA ALA A 155 -2.51 -7.01 11.42
C ALA A 155 -3.17 -8.11 10.59
N SER A 156 -3.47 -9.22 11.25
CA SER A 156 -4.20 -10.34 10.65
C SER A 156 -5.65 -9.95 10.34
N ASN A 157 -6.13 -10.26 9.14
CA ASN A 157 -7.52 -10.08 8.78
C ASN A 157 -8.46 -11.16 9.38
N ILE A 158 -7.90 -12.19 10.01
CA ILE A 158 -8.65 -13.30 10.61
C ILE A 158 -8.73 -13.13 12.13
N SER A 159 -7.59 -12.99 12.81
CA SER A 159 -7.54 -12.90 14.26
C SER A 159 -7.53 -11.46 14.81
N GLY A 160 -7.21 -10.47 13.96
CA GLY A 160 -6.99 -9.08 14.40
C GLY A 160 -5.65 -8.88 15.12
N THR A 161 -4.86 -9.92 15.32
CA THR A 161 -3.54 -9.83 15.96
C THR A 161 -2.65 -8.84 15.23
N MET A 162 -2.15 -7.84 15.95
CA MET A 162 -1.19 -6.87 15.45
C MET A 162 0.23 -7.36 15.65
N LEU A 163 1.06 -7.25 14.60
CA LEU A 163 2.47 -7.61 14.67
C LEU A 163 3.34 -6.42 15.11
N PRO A 164 4.47 -6.67 15.78
CA PRO A 164 5.36 -5.66 16.35
C PRO A 164 6.24 -5.02 15.26
N ILE A 165 5.65 -4.20 14.39
CA ILE A 165 6.29 -3.65 13.18
C ILE A 165 7.51 -2.78 13.52
N GLU A 166 7.42 -1.97 14.56
CA GLU A 166 8.52 -1.08 14.99
C GLU A 166 9.75 -1.90 15.39
N GLN A 167 9.57 -2.93 16.23
CA GLN A 167 10.66 -3.79 16.68
C GLN A 167 11.22 -4.64 15.51
N ALA A 168 10.35 -5.11 14.62
CA ALA A 168 10.77 -5.83 13.41
C ALA A 168 11.59 -4.94 12.47
N GLY A 169 11.20 -3.67 12.31
CA GLY A 169 11.94 -2.70 11.52
C GLY A 169 13.33 -2.40 12.09
N GLU A 170 13.45 -2.24 13.41
CA GLU A 170 14.76 -2.07 14.07
C GLU A 170 15.65 -3.32 13.89
N LEU A 171 15.09 -4.52 14.00
CA LEU A 171 15.81 -5.77 13.72
C LEU A 171 16.31 -5.81 12.27
N CYS A 172 15.45 -5.53 11.30
CA CYS A 172 15.79 -5.50 9.88
C CYS A 172 16.91 -4.51 9.59
N ARG A 173 16.80 -3.29 10.12
CA ARG A 173 17.84 -2.26 9.99
C ARG A 173 19.18 -2.70 10.56
N ALA A 174 19.17 -3.30 11.75
CA ALA A 174 20.40 -3.78 12.41
C ALA A 174 21.08 -4.91 11.61
N ARG A 175 20.32 -5.67 10.83
CA ARG A 175 20.79 -6.82 10.04
C ARG A 175 20.98 -6.52 8.56
N GLY A 176 20.69 -5.30 8.09
CA GLY A 176 20.77 -4.93 6.67
C GLY A 176 19.78 -5.65 5.77
N VAL A 177 18.62 -6.05 6.32
CA VAL A 177 17.51 -6.70 5.62
C VAL A 177 16.47 -5.66 5.27
N ALA A 178 15.96 -5.64 4.04
CA ALA A 178 14.89 -4.74 3.66
C ALA A 178 13.58 -5.11 4.38
N PHE A 179 12.79 -4.09 4.78
CA PHE A 179 11.57 -4.28 5.54
C PHE A 179 10.34 -3.78 4.81
N VAL A 180 9.39 -4.67 4.54
CA VAL A 180 8.14 -4.39 3.83
C VAL A 180 6.95 -4.67 4.72
N VAL A 181 5.98 -3.75 4.72
CA VAL A 181 4.75 -3.89 5.52
C VAL A 181 3.52 -3.89 4.64
N ALA A 182 2.68 -4.91 4.85
CA ALA A 182 1.34 -5.02 4.26
C ALA A 182 0.30 -4.49 5.26
N ALA A 183 -0.15 -3.25 5.08
CA ALA A 183 -1.00 -2.55 6.05
C ALA A 183 -2.50 -2.60 5.70
N ALA A 184 -2.98 -3.74 5.15
CA ALA A 184 -4.36 -3.86 4.68
C ALA A 184 -5.41 -3.55 5.74
N GLN A 185 -5.17 -3.96 6.98
CA GLN A 185 -6.14 -3.84 8.07
C GLN A 185 -5.88 -2.62 8.98
N THR A 186 -4.71 -2.00 8.86
CA THR A 186 -4.28 -0.96 9.80
C THR A 186 -4.15 0.43 9.19
N ALA A 187 -3.91 0.54 7.87
CA ALA A 187 -3.86 1.83 7.19
C ALA A 187 -5.18 2.61 7.38
N GLY A 188 -5.09 3.79 8.01
CA GLY A 188 -6.23 4.63 8.35
C GLY A 188 -6.92 4.31 9.69
N HIS A 189 -6.51 3.23 10.40
CA HIS A 189 -7.00 2.86 11.73
C HIS A 189 -5.92 3.00 12.80
N VAL A 190 -4.67 2.74 12.46
CA VAL A 190 -3.51 2.80 13.35
C VAL A 190 -2.48 3.72 12.74
N ALA A 191 -1.78 4.49 13.56
CA ALA A 191 -0.68 5.33 13.10
C ALA A 191 0.47 4.45 12.58
N ILE A 192 0.96 4.77 11.38
CA ILE A 192 2.09 4.12 10.74
C ILE A 192 3.01 5.23 10.23
N HIS A 193 4.26 5.22 10.68
CA HIS A 193 5.28 6.18 10.25
C HIS A 193 6.48 5.43 9.69
N MET A 194 6.64 5.43 8.37
CA MET A 194 7.65 4.63 7.67
C MET A 194 9.07 4.90 8.16
N ASP A 195 9.42 6.17 8.39
CA ASP A 195 10.74 6.59 8.86
C ASP A 195 11.03 6.08 10.29
N GLN A 196 10.08 6.24 11.21
CA GLN A 196 10.20 5.83 12.60
C GLN A 196 10.22 4.32 12.75
N MET A 197 9.37 3.62 11.99
CA MET A 197 9.22 2.17 11.99
C MET A 197 10.21 1.45 11.06
N ARG A 198 11.13 2.18 10.41
CA ARG A 198 12.15 1.64 9.50
C ARG A 198 11.58 0.82 8.34
N ILE A 199 10.42 1.23 7.81
CA ILE A 199 9.74 0.56 6.71
C ILE A 199 10.33 1.06 5.40
N ASP A 200 10.82 0.14 4.55
CA ASP A 200 11.37 0.44 3.22
C ASP A 200 10.27 0.53 2.17
N ALA A 201 9.25 -0.31 2.28
CA ALA A 201 8.07 -0.26 1.42
C ALA A 201 6.78 -0.54 2.22
N LEU A 202 5.76 0.29 2.01
CA LEU A 202 4.45 0.16 2.64
C LEU A 202 3.38 -0.05 1.57
N CYS A 203 2.63 -1.15 1.67
CA CYS A 203 1.55 -1.50 0.74
C CYS A 203 0.19 -1.24 1.39
N VAL A 204 -0.65 -0.37 0.80
CA VAL A 204 -1.95 0.00 1.35
C VAL A 204 -3.06 -0.07 0.32
N PRO A 205 -4.25 -0.63 0.66
CA PRO A 205 -5.43 -0.58 -0.19
C PRO A 205 -6.23 0.71 0.09
N GLY A 206 -6.82 1.31 -0.93
CA GLY A 206 -7.65 2.51 -0.76
C GLY A 206 -9.02 2.21 -0.13
N HIS A 207 -9.56 1.00 -0.35
CA HIS A 207 -10.96 0.68 -0.09
C HIS A 207 -11.29 0.16 1.32
N LYS A 208 -10.29 -0.04 2.18
CA LYS A 208 -10.46 -0.49 3.59
C LYS A 208 -10.41 0.71 4.54
N GLY A 209 -9.50 0.74 5.50
CA GLY A 209 -9.45 1.80 6.52
C GLY A 209 -9.26 3.21 5.99
N LEU A 210 -8.71 3.39 4.79
CA LEU A 210 -8.70 4.70 4.12
C LEU A 210 -10.08 5.14 3.62
N ARG A 211 -11.07 4.24 3.54
CA ARG A 211 -12.47 4.49 3.15
C ARG A 211 -12.64 5.07 1.74
N GLY A 212 -11.63 4.94 0.88
CA GLY A 212 -11.66 5.28 -0.54
C GLY A 212 -12.35 4.23 -1.41
N PRO A 213 -12.35 4.39 -2.74
CA PRO A 213 -12.96 3.43 -3.67
C PRO A 213 -12.12 2.16 -3.82
N SER A 214 -12.73 1.10 -4.33
CA SER A 214 -12.03 -0.08 -4.81
C SER A 214 -11.27 0.23 -6.12
N GLY A 215 -10.25 -0.58 -6.44
CA GLY A 215 -9.47 -0.41 -7.68
C GLY A 215 -8.40 0.68 -7.60
N ILE A 216 -8.13 1.20 -6.41
CA ILE A 216 -7.02 2.11 -6.11
C ILE A 216 -6.39 1.73 -4.77
N GLY A 217 -5.08 1.91 -4.66
CA GLY A 217 -4.26 1.77 -3.48
C GLY A 217 -2.95 2.49 -3.69
N ALA A 218 -2.02 2.33 -2.77
CA ALA A 218 -0.70 2.92 -2.88
C ALA A 218 0.41 1.95 -2.47
N LEU A 219 1.55 2.12 -3.11
CA LEU A 219 2.85 1.60 -2.74
C LEU A 219 3.73 2.80 -2.39
N LEU A 220 4.11 2.92 -1.13
CA LEU A 220 5.02 3.96 -0.66
C LEU A 220 6.41 3.36 -0.50
N LEU A 221 7.42 4.03 -1.03
CA LEU A 221 8.79 3.52 -1.13
C LEU A 221 9.78 4.51 -0.53
N THR A 222 10.76 4.00 0.22
CA THR A 222 11.95 4.82 0.47
C THR A 222 12.76 5.01 -0.81
N PRO A 223 13.51 6.12 -0.97
CA PRO A 223 14.33 6.33 -2.17
C PRO A 223 15.31 5.19 -2.46
N ALA A 224 15.95 4.65 -1.41
CA ALA A 224 16.89 3.54 -1.56
C ALA A 224 16.21 2.26 -2.06
N PHE A 225 15.04 1.93 -1.52
CA PHE A 225 14.29 0.76 -1.95
C PHE A 225 13.74 0.93 -3.36
N ALA A 226 13.21 2.12 -3.69
CA ALA A 226 12.73 2.43 -5.04
C ALA A 226 13.83 2.29 -6.11
N GLN A 227 15.07 2.67 -5.77
CA GLN A 227 16.21 2.52 -6.68
C GLN A 227 16.55 1.04 -6.95
N ALA A 228 16.42 0.18 -5.94
CA ALA A 228 16.71 -1.25 -6.03
C ALA A 228 15.57 -2.08 -6.60
N LEU A 229 14.37 -1.49 -6.73
CA LEU A 229 13.17 -2.17 -7.21
C LEU A 229 13.07 -2.09 -8.74
N GLU A 230 12.95 -3.23 -9.44
CA GLU A 230 12.68 -3.25 -10.87
C GLU A 230 11.18 -3.13 -11.18
N PRO A 231 10.80 -2.36 -12.22
CA PRO A 231 9.39 -2.25 -12.61
C PRO A 231 8.82 -3.59 -13.07
N LEU A 232 7.70 -4.00 -12.48
CA LEU A 232 6.97 -5.20 -12.91
C LEU A 232 6.23 -4.99 -14.24
N ILE A 233 5.80 -3.75 -14.51
CA ILE A 233 5.05 -3.37 -15.69
C ILE A 233 5.83 -2.26 -16.40
N ALA A 234 6.18 -2.48 -17.66
CA ALA A 234 6.77 -1.48 -18.52
C ALA A 234 5.73 -0.98 -19.53
N GLY A 235 5.79 0.31 -19.88
CA GLY A 235 4.87 0.90 -20.85
C GLY A 235 4.95 2.42 -20.90
N GLY A 236 4.13 3.04 -21.72
CA GLY A 236 4.12 4.49 -21.86
C GLY A 236 3.68 5.20 -20.57
N THR A 237 4.45 6.19 -20.15
CA THR A 237 4.21 6.99 -18.93
C THR A 237 3.68 8.40 -19.23
N GLY A 238 3.73 8.79 -20.53
CA GLY A 238 3.40 10.16 -20.96
C GLY A 238 4.60 11.11 -20.97
N SER A 239 5.69 10.72 -20.34
CA SER A 239 7.00 11.37 -20.37
C SER A 239 7.99 10.56 -21.20
N ASP A 240 9.15 11.12 -21.58
CA ASP A 240 10.23 10.45 -22.33
C ASP A 240 9.76 9.57 -23.50
N SER A 241 8.75 10.02 -24.23
CA SER A 241 8.14 9.24 -25.32
C SER A 241 9.04 9.01 -26.52
N HIS A 242 10.24 9.58 -26.51
CA HIS A 242 11.26 9.43 -27.56
C HIS A 242 12.25 8.27 -27.32
N THR A 243 12.13 7.58 -26.19
CA THR A 243 12.98 6.41 -25.85
C THR A 243 12.12 5.17 -25.63
N GLU A 244 12.68 3.99 -25.94
CA GLU A 244 12.07 2.67 -25.66
C GLU A 244 12.43 2.15 -24.26
N VAL A 245 13.27 2.87 -23.50
CA VAL A 245 13.69 2.49 -22.16
C VAL A 245 12.72 3.03 -21.13
N GLN A 246 12.30 2.17 -20.19
CA GLN A 246 11.45 2.59 -19.07
C GLN A 246 12.14 3.72 -18.27
N PRO A 247 11.45 4.83 -17.96
CA PRO A 247 12.00 5.91 -17.15
C PRO A 247 12.57 5.43 -15.83
N ARG A 248 13.65 6.07 -15.36
CA ARG A 248 14.25 5.75 -14.06
C ARG A 248 13.82 6.70 -12.95
N TYR A 249 13.21 7.83 -13.29
CA TYR A 249 12.72 8.82 -12.32
C TYR A 249 11.31 8.48 -11.82
N MET A 250 11.05 8.91 -10.63
CA MET A 250 9.78 8.70 -9.93
C MET A 250 8.75 9.79 -10.26
N PRO A 251 7.47 9.49 -10.29
CA PRO A 251 6.84 8.18 -10.11
C PRO A 251 6.76 7.34 -11.39
N ASP A 252 7.16 7.87 -12.54
CA ASP A 252 6.98 7.30 -13.88
C ASP A 252 7.60 5.91 -14.03
N ARG A 253 8.65 5.63 -13.28
CA ARG A 253 9.29 4.31 -13.24
C ARG A 253 8.29 3.19 -12.95
N PHE A 254 7.27 3.45 -12.13
CA PHE A 254 6.32 2.43 -11.65
C PHE A 254 4.87 2.67 -12.08
N GLU A 255 4.58 3.79 -12.76
CA GLU A 255 3.23 4.16 -13.17
C GLU A 255 3.07 4.17 -14.69
N SER A 256 3.22 2.99 -15.29
CA SER A 256 2.99 2.82 -16.73
C SER A 256 1.51 2.73 -17.05
N GLY A 257 1.11 3.32 -18.19
CA GLY A 257 -0.26 3.30 -18.69
C GLY A 257 -1.09 4.50 -18.24
N THR A 258 -2.39 4.44 -18.49
CA THR A 258 -3.33 5.49 -18.09
C THR A 258 -3.74 5.28 -16.63
N MET A 259 -3.50 6.29 -15.80
CA MET A 259 -3.83 6.26 -14.37
C MET A 259 -5.34 6.16 -14.13
N ASN A 260 -5.74 5.45 -13.07
CA ASN A 260 -7.13 5.42 -12.59
C ASN A 260 -7.49 6.74 -11.90
N LEU A 261 -7.63 7.82 -12.68
CA LEU A 261 -7.92 9.15 -12.15
C LEU A 261 -9.26 9.22 -11.38
N PRO A 262 -10.36 8.59 -11.81
CA PRO A 262 -11.56 8.54 -10.97
C PRO A 262 -11.29 7.94 -9.59
N GLY A 263 -10.47 6.89 -9.53
CA GLY A 263 -10.05 6.28 -8.26
C GLY A 263 -9.19 7.20 -7.41
N VAL A 264 -8.26 7.97 -8.02
CA VAL A 264 -7.44 8.96 -7.32
C VAL A 264 -8.30 10.07 -6.73
N TYR A 265 -9.27 10.61 -7.49
CA TYR A 265 -10.20 11.63 -7.00
C TYR A 265 -11.03 11.14 -5.82
N GLY A 266 -11.54 9.91 -5.89
CA GLY A 266 -12.25 9.30 -4.77
C GLY A 266 -11.34 9.05 -3.56
N LEU A 267 -10.09 8.62 -3.78
CA LEU A 267 -9.11 8.44 -2.71
C LEU A 267 -8.73 9.78 -2.06
N HIS A 268 -8.55 10.83 -2.85
CA HIS A 268 -8.30 12.18 -2.36
C HIS A 268 -9.38 12.64 -1.36
N ALA A 269 -10.65 12.52 -1.75
CA ALA A 269 -11.78 12.89 -0.88
C ALA A 269 -11.75 12.10 0.46
N ALA A 270 -11.41 10.82 0.40
CA ALA A 270 -11.30 9.97 1.58
C ALA A 270 -10.12 10.36 2.47
N LEU A 271 -8.95 10.65 1.89
CA LEU A 271 -7.77 11.10 2.63
C LEU A 271 -7.97 12.49 3.24
N ALA A 272 -8.65 13.39 2.54
CA ALA A 272 -9.01 14.71 3.07
C ALA A 272 -9.93 14.61 4.30
N GLU A 273 -10.89 13.68 4.30
CA GLU A 273 -11.72 13.40 5.48
C GLU A 273 -10.87 12.83 6.61
N LEU A 274 -10.01 11.83 6.34
CA LEU A 274 -9.13 11.22 7.33
C LEU A 274 -8.14 12.22 7.93
N ASN A 275 -7.60 13.11 7.11
CA ASN A 275 -6.68 14.15 7.59
C ASN A 275 -7.37 15.15 8.54
N ARG A 276 -8.65 15.47 8.31
CA ARG A 276 -9.44 16.31 9.22
C ARG A 276 -9.83 15.60 10.50
N GLU A 277 -10.19 14.32 10.43
CA GLU A 277 -10.55 13.49 11.60
C GLU A 277 -9.32 13.16 12.45
N GLY A 278 -8.22 12.80 11.80
CA GLY A 278 -7.00 12.28 12.41
C GLY A 278 -7.09 10.78 12.74
N VAL A 279 -6.02 10.03 12.40
CA VAL A 279 -5.95 8.57 12.66
C VAL A 279 -6.07 8.28 14.16
N ALA A 280 -5.41 9.06 15.01
CA ALA A 280 -5.45 8.86 16.46
C ALA A 280 -6.87 9.02 17.04
N ALA A 281 -7.62 10.03 16.57
CA ALA A 281 -9.00 10.24 17.01
C ALA A 281 -9.91 9.10 16.55
N ARG A 282 -9.73 8.63 15.30
CA ARG A 282 -10.46 7.46 14.78
C ARG A 282 -10.15 6.22 15.60
N HIS A 283 -8.87 5.93 15.83
CA HIS A 283 -8.43 4.78 16.63
C HIS A 283 -9.03 4.81 18.05
N ALA A 284 -8.98 5.97 18.73
CA ALA A 284 -9.54 6.12 20.05
C ALA A 284 -11.06 5.85 20.08
N ARG A 285 -11.80 6.35 19.07
CA ARG A 285 -13.24 6.07 18.94
C ARG A 285 -13.52 4.59 18.73
N GLU A 286 -12.79 3.92 17.83
CA GLU A 286 -12.95 2.49 17.55
C GLU A 286 -12.66 1.64 18.79
N ARG A 287 -11.57 1.96 19.51
CA ARG A 287 -11.23 1.30 20.78
C ARG A 287 -12.28 1.51 21.88
N GLY A 288 -12.94 2.66 21.90
CA GLY A 288 -14.00 2.97 22.86
C GLY A 288 -15.34 2.26 22.58
N LEU A 289 -15.49 1.67 21.38
CA LEU A 289 -16.67 0.89 20.99
C LEU A 289 -16.49 -0.61 21.23
N LEU A 290 -15.27 -1.08 21.48
CA LEU A 290 -14.92 -2.46 21.83
C LEU A 290 -14.98 -2.69 23.34
#